data_97b359ade1af03a0a5f757b9890fbb6c
#
_entry.id   97b359ade1af03a0a5f757b9890fbb6c
#
_cell.length_a   1.000
_cell.length_b   1.000
_cell.length_c   1.000
_cell.angle_alpha   90.00
_cell.angle_beta   90.00
_cell.angle_gamma   90.00
#
_symmetry.space_group_name_H-M   'P 1'
#
loop_
_entity.id
_entity.type
_entity.pdbx_description
1 polymer ?
#
loop_
_entity_poly.entity_id
_entity_poly.type
_entity_poly.pdbx_seq_one_letter_code
_entity_poly.pdbx_strand_id
1 'polypeptide(L)'
;TEFPEDVGHYGYAKLTKFDETIQTLVDCRKIINSYDEFKDLPFHITEFNTSYIPNCPLHDTNQNAAYIAGTLAEIGDLVTSYSYWTFGDVFEERGVPFTPFHGGFGLLANGGIEKPTFWTFKFFKYLKEKESECVYKDKNLVIVKTCDGEYKGVAWNLTSETKKDKLDFEIKLPLEKGRYCVYTKSVCEDTCNPLKVWHDMGEPANPSLEQIQLIKDAAKPFVKTQVLENKDKFDLTVGKHGVVYFSVEKSSLTCDNGYDYERVAKGF
;
A
#
# COMPACT_ATOMS: atom_id res chain seq x y z
N THR A 1 -2.14 -14.62 -13.00
CA THR A 1 -0.91 -15.36 -12.65
C THR A 1 -0.55 -16.35 -13.74
N GLU A 2 0.70 -16.32 -14.25
CA GLU A 2 1.22 -17.37 -15.12
C GLU A 2 1.40 -18.66 -14.31
N PHE A 3 1.45 -19.79 -15.00
CA PHE A 3 1.45 -21.15 -14.44
C PHE A 3 2.24 -21.30 -13.14
N PRO A 4 1.61 -21.83 -12.07
CA PRO A 4 2.27 -22.02 -10.79
C PRO A 4 3.27 -23.15 -10.84
N GLU A 5 4.36 -23.01 -10.10
CA GLU A 5 5.30 -24.06 -9.79
C GLU A 5 5.18 -24.41 -8.30
N ASP A 6 4.81 -25.64 -7.99
CA ASP A 6 4.77 -26.12 -6.61
C ASP A 6 6.17 -26.56 -6.16
N VAL A 7 6.67 -25.93 -5.09
CA VAL A 7 7.93 -26.32 -4.45
C VAL A 7 7.66 -26.56 -2.96
N GLY A 8 7.66 -27.79 -2.55
CA GLY A 8 7.29 -28.18 -1.20
C GLY A 8 5.85 -27.81 -0.87
N HIS A 9 5.67 -26.90 0.11
CA HIS A 9 4.35 -26.41 0.54
C HIS A 9 3.91 -25.14 -0.18
N TYR A 10 4.73 -24.57 -1.07
CA TYR A 10 4.50 -23.27 -1.69
C TYR A 10 4.13 -23.40 -3.17
N GLY A 11 3.15 -22.63 -3.58
CA GLY A 11 2.80 -22.47 -4.99
C GLY A 11 3.38 -21.15 -5.51
N TYR A 12 4.49 -21.20 -6.22
CA TYR A 12 5.08 -20.01 -6.82
C TYR A 12 4.35 -19.65 -8.09
N ALA A 13 3.97 -18.38 -8.19
CA ALA A 13 3.33 -17.82 -9.38
C ALA A 13 3.93 -16.47 -9.72
N LYS A 14 3.99 -16.17 -11.01
CA LYS A 14 4.34 -14.83 -11.47
C LYS A 14 3.11 -13.93 -11.51
N LEU A 15 3.28 -12.67 -11.20
CA LEU A 15 2.25 -11.67 -11.43
C LEU A 15 1.92 -11.59 -12.92
N THR A 16 0.63 -11.54 -13.23
CA THR A 16 0.13 -11.09 -14.53
C THR A 16 0.57 -9.65 -14.74
N LYS A 17 0.79 -9.24 -15.98
CA LYS A 17 1.03 -7.83 -16.26
C LYS A 17 -0.15 -7.00 -15.76
N PHE A 18 0.17 -5.89 -15.12
CA PHE A 18 -0.82 -5.03 -14.48
C PHE A 18 -1.91 -4.59 -15.48
N ASP A 19 -1.51 -4.13 -16.67
CA ASP A 19 -2.41 -3.66 -17.70
C ASP A 19 -3.39 -4.76 -18.18
N GLU A 20 -2.98 -6.03 -18.21
CA GLU A 20 -3.85 -7.16 -18.59
C GLU A 20 -4.94 -7.40 -17.55
N THR A 21 -4.63 -7.24 -16.26
CA THR A 21 -5.62 -7.37 -15.17
C THR A 21 -6.68 -6.27 -15.26
N ILE A 22 -6.27 -5.02 -15.45
CA ILE A 22 -7.19 -3.89 -15.60
C ILE A 22 -8.01 -4.03 -16.89
N GLN A 23 -7.37 -4.46 -18.00
CA GLN A 23 -8.07 -4.66 -19.26
C GLN A 23 -9.21 -5.70 -19.15
N THR A 24 -9.01 -6.76 -18.36
CA THR A 24 -10.07 -7.75 -18.12
C THR A 24 -11.30 -7.11 -17.48
N LEU A 25 -11.14 -6.23 -16.49
CA LEU A 25 -12.26 -5.51 -15.86
C LEU A 25 -12.93 -4.53 -16.83
N VAL A 26 -12.14 -3.84 -17.64
CA VAL A 26 -12.65 -2.96 -18.71
C VAL A 26 -13.51 -3.75 -19.70
N ASP A 27 -13.06 -4.92 -20.11
CA ASP A 27 -13.78 -5.75 -21.07
C ASP A 27 -15.06 -6.34 -20.46
N CYS A 28 -15.04 -6.78 -19.20
CA CYS A 28 -16.24 -7.17 -18.48
C CYS A 28 -17.27 -6.04 -18.42
N ARG A 29 -16.85 -4.81 -18.07
CA ARG A 29 -17.74 -3.64 -18.04
C ARG A 29 -18.31 -3.32 -19.44
N LYS A 30 -17.49 -3.41 -20.50
CA LYS A 30 -17.97 -3.24 -21.89
C LYS A 30 -19.03 -4.28 -22.26
N ILE A 31 -18.84 -5.54 -21.89
CA ILE A 31 -19.81 -6.61 -22.14
C ILE A 31 -21.13 -6.29 -21.42
N ILE A 32 -21.10 -5.95 -20.14
CA ILE A 32 -22.28 -5.56 -19.37
C ILE A 32 -23.01 -4.41 -20.04
N ASN A 33 -22.28 -3.35 -20.42
CA ASN A 33 -22.84 -2.15 -21.03
C ASN A 33 -23.34 -2.36 -22.47
N SER A 34 -22.99 -3.47 -23.13
CA SER A 34 -23.49 -3.79 -24.49
C SER A 34 -24.94 -4.25 -24.50
N TYR A 35 -25.51 -4.55 -23.34
CA TYR A 35 -26.90 -4.94 -23.18
C TYR A 35 -27.67 -3.80 -22.49
N ASP A 36 -28.63 -3.20 -23.18
CA ASP A 36 -29.44 -2.07 -22.66
C ASP A 36 -30.11 -2.37 -21.31
N GLU A 37 -30.52 -3.61 -21.10
CA GLU A 37 -31.16 -4.10 -19.86
C GLU A 37 -30.18 -4.22 -18.68
N PHE A 38 -28.83 -4.26 -18.92
CA PHE A 38 -27.82 -4.52 -17.90
C PHE A 38 -26.85 -3.36 -17.68
N LYS A 39 -26.82 -2.35 -18.56
CA LYS A 39 -25.83 -1.26 -18.55
C LYS A 39 -25.74 -0.50 -17.23
N ASP A 40 -26.86 -0.38 -16.51
CA ASP A 40 -26.95 0.34 -15.23
C ASP A 40 -26.80 -0.59 -14.01
N LEU A 41 -26.57 -1.89 -14.22
CA LEU A 41 -26.39 -2.81 -13.11
C LEU A 41 -25.04 -2.59 -12.40
N PRO A 42 -25.04 -2.69 -11.07
CA PRO A 42 -23.79 -2.65 -10.30
C PRO A 42 -22.92 -3.85 -10.67
N PHE A 43 -21.60 -3.60 -10.74
CA PHE A 43 -20.60 -4.62 -11.00
C PHE A 43 -19.76 -4.84 -9.75
N HIS A 44 -19.90 -6.00 -9.12
CA HIS A 44 -19.24 -6.36 -7.88
C HIS A 44 -18.21 -7.46 -8.12
N ILE A 45 -16.98 -7.21 -7.70
CA ILE A 45 -15.95 -8.25 -7.57
C ILE A 45 -15.95 -8.68 -6.11
N THR A 46 -16.52 -9.85 -5.85
CA THR A 46 -16.78 -10.34 -4.48
C THR A 46 -15.54 -10.86 -3.80
N GLU A 47 -14.53 -11.27 -4.58
CA GLU A 47 -13.22 -11.65 -4.06
C GLU A 47 -12.13 -11.44 -5.12
N PHE A 48 -10.96 -10.96 -4.70
CA PHE A 48 -9.77 -10.87 -5.54
C PHE A 48 -8.50 -10.96 -4.70
N ASN A 49 -7.44 -11.41 -5.33
CA ASN A 49 -6.07 -11.34 -4.84
C ASN A 49 -5.12 -11.31 -6.05
N THR A 50 -3.82 -11.17 -5.82
CA THR A 50 -2.79 -11.23 -6.88
C THR A 50 -2.56 -12.64 -7.41
N SER A 51 -2.93 -13.66 -6.65
CA SER A 51 -2.90 -15.07 -7.03
C SER A 51 -4.10 -15.79 -6.42
N TYR A 52 -4.59 -16.83 -7.10
CA TYR A 52 -5.62 -17.73 -6.60
C TYR A 52 -5.03 -18.92 -5.81
N ILE A 53 -3.71 -18.96 -5.63
CA ILE A 53 -3.01 -20.05 -4.97
C ILE A 53 -2.93 -19.78 -3.48
N PRO A 54 -3.49 -20.65 -2.60
CA PRO A 54 -3.64 -20.38 -1.17
C PRO A 54 -2.32 -20.28 -0.38
N ASN A 55 -1.20 -20.67 -0.97
CA ASN A 55 0.13 -20.66 -0.35
C ASN A 55 1.19 -20.04 -1.29
N CYS A 56 0.79 -18.99 -2.01
CA CYS A 56 1.70 -18.24 -2.87
C CYS A 56 2.49 -17.21 -2.06
N PRO A 57 3.84 -17.34 -1.94
CA PRO A 57 4.66 -16.42 -1.15
C PRO A 57 4.55 -14.96 -1.56
N LEU A 58 4.09 -14.69 -2.79
CA LEU A 58 3.84 -13.34 -3.29
C LEU A 58 2.93 -12.53 -2.35
N HIS A 59 1.92 -13.18 -1.75
CA HIS A 59 0.95 -12.52 -0.87
C HIS A 59 1.58 -11.86 0.37
N ASP A 60 2.77 -12.33 0.78
CA ASP A 60 3.48 -11.84 1.96
C ASP A 60 4.45 -10.68 1.66
N THR A 61 4.58 -10.29 0.38
CA THR A 61 5.65 -9.40 -0.10
C THR A 61 5.24 -7.94 -0.25
N ASN A 62 6.23 -7.05 -0.28
CA ASN A 62 6.07 -5.65 -0.67
C ASN A 62 5.64 -5.50 -2.15
N GLN A 63 6.02 -6.46 -3.02
CA GLN A 63 5.56 -6.47 -4.40
C GLN A 63 4.03 -6.58 -4.50
N ASN A 64 3.41 -7.43 -3.66
CA ASN A 64 1.96 -7.51 -3.55
C ASN A 64 1.36 -6.15 -3.18
N ALA A 65 1.92 -5.48 -2.18
CA ALA A 65 1.45 -4.16 -1.74
C ALA A 65 1.46 -3.12 -2.87
N ALA A 66 2.54 -3.06 -3.65
CA ALA A 66 2.67 -2.13 -4.78
C ALA A 66 1.70 -2.47 -5.93
N TYR A 67 1.50 -3.77 -6.22
CA TYR A 67 0.53 -4.21 -7.24
C TYR A 67 -0.90 -3.83 -6.85
N ILE A 68 -1.28 -4.08 -5.60
CA ILE A 68 -2.60 -3.72 -5.08
C ILE A 68 -2.80 -2.20 -5.05
N ALA A 69 -1.74 -1.40 -4.79
CA ALA A 69 -1.84 0.05 -4.85
C ALA A 69 -2.26 0.54 -6.24
N GLY A 70 -1.60 0.05 -7.29
CA GLY A 70 -1.99 0.33 -8.67
C GLY A 70 -3.42 -0.12 -8.98
N THR A 71 -3.78 -1.33 -8.54
CA THR A 71 -5.12 -1.87 -8.74
C THR A 71 -6.18 -0.97 -8.10
N LEU A 72 -6.03 -0.58 -6.84
CA LEU A 72 -6.98 0.29 -6.14
C LEU A 72 -7.11 1.68 -6.79
N ALA A 73 -6.03 2.20 -7.38
CA ALA A 73 -6.07 3.47 -8.09
C ALA A 73 -6.88 3.38 -9.39
N GLU A 74 -6.86 2.24 -10.10
CA GLU A 74 -7.46 2.11 -11.43
C GLU A 74 -8.92 1.62 -11.43
N ILE A 75 -9.34 0.87 -10.40
CA ILE A 75 -10.64 0.18 -10.43
C ILE A 75 -11.85 1.06 -10.10
N GLY A 76 -11.65 2.26 -9.56
CA GLY A 76 -12.71 3.08 -8.93
C GLY A 76 -13.92 3.34 -9.80
N ASP A 77 -13.73 3.52 -11.11
CA ASP A 77 -14.80 3.82 -12.07
C ASP A 77 -15.31 2.58 -12.83
N LEU A 78 -14.66 1.45 -12.65
CA LEU A 78 -14.98 0.21 -13.37
C LEU A 78 -15.95 -0.69 -12.61
N VAL A 79 -15.87 -0.69 -11.28
CA VAL A 79 -16.62 -1.59 -10.42
C VAL A 79 -17.28 -0.83 -9.26
N THR A 80 -18.41 -1.37 -8.81
CA THR A 80 -19.16 -0.82 -7.66
C THR A 80 -18.50 -1.21 -6.34
N SER A 81 -17.98 -2.42 -6.25
CA SER A 81 -17.20 -2.90 -5.11
C SER A 81 -16.14 -3.91 -5.54
N TYR A 82 -15.08 -3.97 -4.75
CA TYR A 82 -13.92 -4.83 -5.00
C TYR A 82 -13.38 -5.33 -3.66
N SER A 83 -13.67 -6.59 -3.33
CA SER A 83 -13.39 -7.15 -2.01
C SER A 83 -12.14 -8.01 -2.02
N TYR A 84 -11.15 -7.62 -1.21
CA TYR A 84 -9.91 -8.38 -1.10
C TYR A 84 -10.12 -9.71 -0.35
N TRP A 85 -9.66 -10.79 -0.91
CA TRP A 85 -9.62 -12.08 -0.28
C TRP A 85 -8.22 -12.34 0.28
N THR A 86 -7.96 -12.14 1.57
CA THR A 86 -8.94 -11.95 2.64
C THR A 86 -8.33 -11.16 3.81
N PHE A 87 -9.00 -11.07 4.94
CA PHE A 87 -8.53 -10.27 6.07
C PHE A 87 -7.35 -10.91 6.81
N GLY A 88 -7.37 -12.22 7.06
CA GLY A 88 -6.33 -12.89 7.83
C GLY A 88 -5.99 -14.28 7.29
N ASP A 89 -4.81 -14.75 7.59
CA ASP A 89 -4.30 -16.08 7.21
C ASP A 89 -4.94 -17.19 8.09
N VAL A 90 -6.25 -17.37 7.93
CA VAL A 90 -7.05 -18.31 8.72
C VAL A 90 -7.54 -19.52 7.90
N PHE A 91 -7.20 -19.58 6.62
CA PHE A 91 -7.65 -20.62 5.72
C PHE A 91 -6.68 -21.79 5.67
N GLU A 92 -7.23 -23.00 5.74
CA GLU A 92 -6.49 -24.26 5.80
C GLU A 92 -6.66 -25.09 4.51
N GLU A 93 -6.79 -24.44 3.35
CA GLU A 93 -7.06 -25.11 2.07
C GLU A 93 -5.97 -26.13 1.68
N ARG A 94 -4.75 -25.96 2.16
CA ARG A 94 -3.64 -26.91 2.00
C ARG A 94 -3.08 -27.42 3.34
N GLY A 95 -3.93 -27.50 4.35
CA GLY A 95 -3.60 -27.89 5.71
C GLY A 95 -3.30 -26.69 6.62
N VAL A 96 -3.07 -26.99 7.89
CA VAL A 96 -2.79 -25.98 8.90
C VAL A 96 -1.44 -25.33 8.63
N PRO A 97 -1.38 -24.00 8.46
CA PRO A 97 -0.11 -23.31 8.27
C PRO A 97 0.75 -23.37 9.52
N PHE A 98 1.99 -23.79 9.38
CA PHE A 98 2.93 -24.00 10.48
C PHE A 98 3.85 -22.80 10.76
N THR A 99 3.81 -21.79 9.89
CA THR A 99 4.71 -20.63 9.96
C THR A 99 3.92 -19.32 9.96
N PRO A 100 4.47 -18.22 10.48
CA PRO A 100 3.85 -16.90 10.37
C PRO A 100 3.57 -16.50 8.93
N PHE A 101 4.52 -16.77 8.03
CA PHE A 101 4.41 -16.50 6.60
C PHE A 101 4.43 -17.81 5.82
N HIS A 102 3.35 -18.06 5.12
CA HIS A 102 3.16 -19.27 4.32
C HIS A 102 2.50 -18.96 2.96
N GLY A 103 2.48 -17.68 2.57
CA GLY A 103 1.83 -17.26 1.34
C GLY A 103 0.31 -17.22 1.42
N GLY A 104 -0.27 -17.15 2.61
CA GLY A 104 -1.72 -17.04 2.82
C GLY A 104 -2.31 -15.78 2.22
N PHE A 105 -3.60 -15.80 1.95
CA PHE A 105 -4.33 -14.71 1.28
C PHE A 105 -4.51 -13.45 2.14
N GLY A 106 -4.32 -13.56 3.46
CA GLY A 106 -4.68 -12.53 4.43
C GLY A 106 -3.90 -11.23 4.30
N LEU A 107 -4.51 -10.14 4.77
CA LEU A 107 -3.82 -8.89 5.07
C LEU A 107 -2.99 -9.00 6.37
N LEU A 108 -3.42 -9.90 7.27
CA LEU A 108 -2.71 -10.23 8.50
C LEU A 108 -2.17 -11.66 8.40
N ALA A 109 -0.88 -11.81 8.61
CA ALA A 109 -0.23 -13.10 8.76
C ALA A 109 -0.50 -13.69 10.16
N ASN A 110 -0.19 -14.99 10.34
CA ASN A 110 -0.34 -15.66 11.63
C ASN A 110 0.38 -14.90 12.75
N GLY A 111 -0.22 -14.87 13.92
CA GLY A 111 0.25 -14.05 15.03
C GLY A 111 -0.23 -12.59 14.98
N GLY A 112 -1.09 -12.22 14.01
CA GLY A 112 -1.61 -10.87 13.85
C GLY A 112 -0.56 -9.88 13.37
N ILE A 113 0.30 -10.31 12.44
CA ILE A 113 1.36 -9.51 11.82
C ILE A 113 0.77 -8.80 10.61
N GLU A 114 0.83 -7.48 10.56
CA GLU A 114 0.36 -6.68 9.43
C GLU A 114 1.30 -6.89 8.23
N LYS A 115 0.79 -7.46 7.13
CA LYS A 115 1.54 -7.57 5.89
C LYS A 115 1.66 -6.20 5.20
N PRO A 116 2.62 -5.98 4.29
CA PRO A 116 2.75 -4.72 3.54
C PRO A 116 1.44 -4.28 2.88
N THR A 117 0.67 -5.21 2.33
CA THR A 117 -0.61 -4.95 1.66
C THR A 117 -1.69 -4.39 2.59
N PHE A 118 -1.67 -4.73 3.90
CA PHE A 118 -2.54 -4.12 4.90
C PHE A 118 -2.42 -2.59 4.91
N TRP A 119 -1.19 -2.09 4.82
CA TRP A 119 -0.91 -0.66 4.81
C TRP A 119 -1.34 0.00 3.51
N THR A 120 -1.26 -0.69 2.38
CA THR A 120 -1.81 -0.19 1.12
C THR A 120 -3.29 0.15 1.26
N PHE A 121 -4.11 -0.78 1.76
CA PHE A 121 -5.53 -0.50 2.01
C PHE A 121 -5.74 0.65 2.99
N LYS A 122 -4.95 0.68 4.05
CA LYS A 122 -5.03 1.75 5.06
C LYS A 122 -4.68 3.12 4.48
N PHE A 123 -3.70 3.21 3.58
CA PHE A 123 -3.31 4.45 2.91
C PHE A 123 -4.41 4.95 1.97
N PHE A 124 -5.00 4.07 1.17
CA PHE A 124 -6.15 4.44 0.33
C PHE A 124 -7.38 4.82 1.16
N LYS A 125 -7.61 4.19 2.32
CA LYS A 125 -8.64 4.62 3.26
C LYS A 125 -8.41 6.06 3.73
N TYR A 126 -7.18 6.46 4.05
CA TYR A 126 -6.86 7.82 4.48
C TYR A 126 -7.22 8.89 3.44
N LEU A 127 -7.22 8.55 2.15
CA LEU A 127 -7.65 9.47 1.09
C LEU A 127 -9.16 9.80 1.17
N LYS A 128 -9.96 8.92 1.78
CA LYS A 128 -11.44 8.99 1.84
C LYS A 128 -11.99 9.14 3.26
N GLU A 129 -11.18 9.39 4.27
CA GLU A 129 -11.65 9.62 5.65
C GLU A 129 -12.46 10.90 5.79
N LYS A 130 -12.22 11.87 4.90
CA LYS A 130 -13.00 13.09 4.73
C LYS A 130 -13.50 13.16 3.30
N GLU A 131 -14.57 13.92 3.06
CA GLU A 131 -14.98 14.25 1.70
C GLU A 131 -13.81 14.86 0.94
N SER A 132 -13.50 14.31 -0.21
CA SER A 132 -12.30 14.66 -0.97
C SER A 132 -12.52 14.53 -2.46
N GLU A 133 -11.82 15.37 -3.22
CA GLU A 133 -11.78 15.39 -4.68
C GLU A 133 -10.41 14.90 -5.17
N CYS A 134 -10.41 14.04 -6.20
CA CYS A 134 -9.18 13.66 -6.87
C CYS A 134 -8.69 14.81 -7.73
N VAL A 135 -7.54 15.40 -7.37
CA VAL A 135 -6.95 16.54 -8.07
C VAL A 135 -5.80 16.16 -9.00
N TYR A 136 -5.26 14.97 -8.83
CA TYR A 136 -4.22 14.42 -9.70
C TYR A 136 -4.23 12.89 -9.66
N LYS A 137 -4.06 12.27 -10.82
CA LYS A 137 -3.87 10.83 -10.96
C LYS A 137 -2.99 10.54 -12.18
N ASP A 138 -1.99 9.68 -11.97
CA ASP A 138 -1.21 9.08 -13.05
C ASP A 138 -0.93 7.60 -12.76
N LYS A 139 -0.02 6.99 -13.54
CA LYS A 139 0.34 5.58 -13.43
C LYS A 139 0.86 5.14 -12.05
N ASN A 140 1.43 6.05 -11.26
CA ASN A 140 2.15 5.73 -10.03
C ASN A 140 1.80 6.65 -8.85
N LEU A 141 0.83 7.54 -9.01
CA LEU A 141 0.48 8.55 -8.00
C LEU A 141 -0.99 8.94 -8.10
N VAL A 142 -1.64 9.06 -6.96
CA VAL A 142 -2.95 9.68 -6.81
C VAL A 142 -2.88 10.74 -5.71
N ILE A 143 -3.47 11.91 -5.96
CA ILE A 143 -3.57 13.02 -4.99
C ILE A 143 -5.03 13.46 -4.88
N VAL A 144 -5.49 13.62 -3.67
CA VAL A 144 -6.81 14.18 -3.34
C VAL A 144 -6.65 15.47 -2.55
N LYS A 145 -7.62 16.37 -2.71
CA LYS A 145 -7.82 17.54 -1.85
C LYS A 145 -9.06 17.31 -0.98
N THR A 146 -8.90 17.42 0.33
CA THR A 146 -10.01 17.26 1.27
C THR A 146 -10.84 18.53 1.36
N CYS A 147 -12.08 18.42 1.88
CA CYS A 147 -12.96 19.57 2.14
C CYS A 147 -12.33 20.61 3.08
N ASP A 148 -11.42 20.20 3.97
CA ASP A 148 -10.66 21.07 4.88
C ASP A 148 -9.47 21.76 4.20
N GLY A 149 -9.22 21.48 2.92
CA GLY A 149 -8.11 22.04 2.14
C GLY A 149 -6.76 21.35 2.33
N GLU A 150 -6.73 20.20 3.01
CA GLU A 150 -5.55 19.35 3.10
C GLU A 150 -5.31 18.61 1.78
N TYR A 151 -4.06 18.29 1.48
CA TYR A 151 -3.72 17.40 0.36
C TYR A 151 -3.20 16.09 0.89
N LYS A 152 -3.72 14.99 0.37
CA LYS A 152 -3.28 13.63 0.68
C LYS A 152 -2.99 12.89 -0.61
N GLY A 153 -1.99 12.00 -0.58
CA GLY A 153 -1.69 11.20 -1.76
C GLY A 153 -1.08 9.86 -1.42
N VAL A 154 -1.15 8.96 -2.39
CA VAL A 154 -0.49 7.67 -2.38
C VAL A 154 0.30 7.53 -3.66
N ALA A 155 1.60 7.25 -3.52
CA ALA A 155 2.49 6.92 -4.63
C ALA A 155 2.98 5.48 -4.48
N TRP A 156 3.22 4.79 -5.60
CA TRP A 156 3.70 3.40 -5.58
C TRP A 156 4.73 3.13 -6.68
N ASN A 157 5.57 2.12 -6.45
CA ASN A 157 6.56 1.66 -7.40
C ASN A 157 6.50 0.14 -7.55
N LEU A 158 5.80 -0.34 -8.57
CA LEU A 158 5.84 -1.75 -8.98
C LEU A 158 7.02 -1.95 -9.93
N THR A 159 8.16 -2.41 -9.42
CA THR A 159 9.44 -2.48 -10.15
C THR A 159 9.35 -3.34 -11.41
N SER A 160 8.52 -4.40 -11.42
CA SER A 160 8.26 -5.22 -12.62
C SER A 160 7.69 -4.42 -13.79
N GLU A 161 6.97 -3.33 -13.51
CA GLU A 161 6.37 -2.44 -14.50
C GLU A 161 7.29 -1.25 -14.87
N THR A 162 7.97 -0.68 -13.88
CA THR A 162 8.81 0.52 -14.08
C THR A 162 10.25 0.21 -14.43
N LYS A 163 10.75 -0.99 -14.11
CA LYS A 163 12.18 -1.40 -14.22
C LYS A 163 13.13 -0.47 -13.45
N LYS A 164 12.63 0.23 -12.44
CA LYS A 164 13.39 1.17 -11.62
C LYS A 164 13.29 0.79 -10.15
N ASP A 165 14.42 0.76 -9.47
CA ASP A 165 14.46 0.49 -8.03
C ASP A 165 13.89 1.65 -7.20
N LYS A 166 13.91 2.85 -7.74
CA LYS A 166 13.34 4.05 -7.10
C LYS A 166 12.61 4.90 -8.12
N LEU A 167 11.50 5.48 -7.69
CA LEU A 167 10.80 6.54 -8.40
C LEU A 167 10.85 7.81 -7.56
N ASP A 168 11.29 8.90 -8.19
CA ASP A 168 11.34 10.22 -7.58
C ASP A 168 10.26 11.10 -8.19
N PHE A 169 9.54 11.80 -7.31
CA PHE A 169 8.47 12.74 -7.66
C PHE A 169 8.79 14.10 -7.08
N GLU A 170 8.65 15.15 -7.87
CA GLU A 170 8.49 16.51 -7.37
C GLU A 170 6.99 16.78 -7.23
N ILE A 171 6.49 16.78 -6.01
CA ILE A 171 5.05 17.06 -5.73
C ILE A 171 4.87 18.56 -5.61
N LYS A 172 4.14 19.15 -6.57
CA LYS A 172 3.78 20.56 -6.58
C LYS A 172 2.29 20.71 -6.33
N LEU A 173 1.94 21.49 -5.31
CA LEU A 173 0.56 21.71 -4.88
C LEU A 173 0.22 23.22 -4.89
N PRO A 174 -1.01 23.60 -5.21
CA PRO A 174 -1.43 25.01 -5.19
C PRO A 174 -1.66 25.50 -3.74
N LEU A 175 -0.57 25.57 -2.97
CA LEU A 175 -0.59 26.00 -1.58
C LEU A 175 -0.58 27.54 -1.50
N GLU A 176 -1.37 28.08 -0.57
CA GLU A 176 -1.27 29.49 -0.19
C GLU A 176 0.06 29.75 0.53
N LYS A 177 0.44 31.04 0.63
CA LYS A 177 1.57 31.42 1.49
C LYS A 177 1.28 31.01 2.92
N GLY A 178 2.28 30.41 3.56
CA GLY A 178 2.14 29.94 4.93
C GLY A 178 3.07 28.78 5.24
N ARG A 179 2.81 28.17 6.37
CA ARG A 179 3.56 27.03 6.88
C ARG A 179 2.70 25.77 6.82
N TYR A 180 3.27 24.70 6.30
CA TYR A 180 2.60 23.40 6.18
C TYR A 180 3.49 22.30 6.78
N CYS A 181 2.86 21.35 7.47
CA CYS A 181 3.48 20.10 7.85
C CYS A 181 3.26 19.09 6.73
N VAL A 182 4.33 18.48 6.25
CA VAL A 182 4.27 17.32 5.37
C VAL A 182 4.75 16.11 6.15
N TYR A 183 3.96 15.05 6.18
CA TYR A 183 4.42 13.77 6.69
C TYR A 183 4.17 12.66 5.68
N THR A 184 5.07 11.67 5.69
CA THR A 184 4.98 10.50 4.84
C THR A 184 5.01 9.23 5.67
N LYS A 185 4.34 8.19 5.20
CA LYS A 185 4.40 6.82 5.72
C LYS A 185 4.81 5.91 4.59
N SER A 186 5.97 5.28 4.72
CA SER A 186 6.56 4.47 3.65
C SER A 186 6.55 2.99 4.00
N VAL A 187 6.16 2.19 3.02
CA VAL A 187 6.21 0.73 3.00
C VAL A 187 7.03 0.34 1.78
N CYS A 188 8.16 -0.32 1.95
CA CYS A 188 9.00 -0.82 0.86
C CYS A 188 9.90 -1.97 1.35
N GLU A 189 10.71 -2.55 0.47
CA GLU A 189 11.58 -3.67 0.84
C GLU A 189 12.59 -3.35 1.95
N ASP A 190 13.03 -2.09 2.06
CA ASP A 190 13.96 -1.63 3.09
C ASP A 190 13.27 -1.25 4.40
N THR A 191 11.95 -0.99 4.35
CA THR A 191 11.15 -0.57 5.51
C THR A 191 9.78 -1.22 5.46
N CYS A 192 9.22 -1.58 6.62
CA CYS A 192 7.94 -2.30 6.68
C CYS A 192 7.98 -3.61 5.88
N ASN A 193 8.98 -4.44 6.17
CA ASN A 193 9.16 -5.75 5.55
C ASN A 193 9.27 -6.85 6.62
N PRO A 194 8.16 -7.24 7.23
CA PRO A 194 8.13 -8.25 8.28
C PRO A 194 8.58 -9.63 7.79
N LEU A 195 8.31 -9.96 6.53
CA LEU A 195 8.76 -11.20 5.90
C LEU A 195 10.30 -11.31 5.92
N LYS A 196 10.99 -10.21 5.58
CA LYS A 196 12.47 -10.18 5.61
C LYS A 196 13.02 -10.42 7.02
N VAL A 197 12.43 -9.80 8.03
CA VAL A 197 12.86 -9.98 9.42
C VAL A 197 12.67 -11.44 9.87
N TRP A 198 11.55 -12.07 9.53
CA TRP A 198 11.33 -13.49 9.79
C TRP A 198 12.36 -14.38 9.05
N HIS A 199 12.65 -14.08 7.79
CA HIS A 199 13.68 -14.77 7.00
C HIS A 199 15.06 -14.62 7.65
N ASP A 200 15.46 -13.42 8.03
CA ASP A 200 16.76 -13.14 8.65
C ASP A 200 16.92 -13.80 10.03
N MET A 201 15.82 -14.18 10.70
CA MET A 201 15.81 -14.97 11.93
C MET A 201 15.99 -16.49 11.69
N GLY A 202 16.09 -16.92 10.42
CA GLY A 202 16.19 -18.34 10.03
C GLY A 202 14.84 -19.03 9.89
N GLU A 203 13.78 -18.28 9.60
CA GLU A 203 12.45 -18.77 9.27
C GLU A 203 11.83 -19.71 10.35
N PRO A 204 11.81 -19.30 11.64
CA PRO A 204 11.29 -20.17 12.69
C PRO A 204 9.81 -20.50 12.45
N ALA A 205 9.50 -21.80 12.44
CA ALA A 205 8.11 -22.25 12.30
C ALA A 205 7.24 -21.83 13.48
N ASN A 206 7.80 -21.88 14.70
CA ASN A 206 7.15 -21.49 15.94
C ASN A 206 7.98 -20.39 16.64
N PRO A 207 7.91 -19.14 16.17
CA PRO A 207 8.65 -18.05 16.79
C PRO A 207 8.18 -17.78 18.22
N SER A 208 9.10 -17.38 19.08
CA SER A 208 8.76 -16.94 20.44
C SER A 208 7.93 -15.66 20.42
N LEU A 209 7.32 -15.31 21.54
CA LEU A 209 6.56 -14.05 21.68
C LEU A 209 7.44 -12.82 21.38
N GLU A 210 8.70 -12.86 21.80
CA GLU A 210 9.66 -11.79 21.51
C GLU A 210 9.96 -11.70 19.99
N GLN A 211 10.20 -12.83 19.32
CA GLN A 211 10.39 -12.87 17.88
C GLN A 211 9.16 -12.36 17.12
N ILE A 212 7.95 -12.78 17.53
CA ILE A 212 6.70 -12.23 16.96
C ILE A 212 6.62 -10.71 17.15
N GLN A 213 7.02 -10.19 18.31
CA GLN A 213 7.01 -8.75 18.53
C GLN A 213 8.01 -8.02 17.64
N LEU A 214 9.23 -8.53 17.46
CA LEU A 214 10.21 -7.97 16.53
C LEU A 214 9.69 -7.93 15.08
N ILE A 215 9.02 -9.00 14.64
CA ILE A 215 8.39 -9.04 13.32
C ILE A 215 7.27 -8.00 13.21
N LYS A 216 6.44 -7.84 14.25
CA LYS A 216 5.37 -6.81 14.30
C LYS A 216 5.93 -5.39 14.28
N ASP A 217 7.05 -5.15 14.94
CA ASP A 217 7.70 -3.84 14.93
C ASP A 217 8.23 -3.50 13.52
N ALA A 218 8.79 -4.50 12.83
CA ALA A 218 9.20 -4.38 11.43
C ALA A 218 8.04 -4.26 10.43
N ALA A 219 6.82 -4.57 10.85
CA ALA A 219 5.61 -4.41 10.04
C ALA A 219 5.04 -2.98 10.03
N LYS A 220 5.68 -2.03 10.73
CA LYS A 220 5.21 -0.64 10.80
C LYS A 220 5.83 0.21 9.69
N PRO A 221 5.04 1.10 9.05
CA PRO A 221 5.59 2.03 8.06
C PRO A 221 6.62 2.96 8.67
N PHE A 222 7.65 3.28 7.89
CA PHE A 222 8.59 4.31 8.25
C PHE A 222 7.95 5.70 8.10
N VAL A 223 8.07 6.53 9.14
CA VAL A 223 7.50 7.88 9.18
C VAL A 223 8.59 8.91 8.99
N LYS A 224 8.38 9.85 8.07
CA LYS A 224 9.22 11.04 7.89
C LYS A 224 8.34 12.28 7.90
N THR A 225 8.83 13.36 8.51
CA THR A 225 8.14 14.64 8.57
C THR A 225 9.04 15.78 8.08
N GLN A 226 8.44 16.81 7.50
CA GLN A 226 9.15 18.04 7.13
C GLN A 226 8.19 19.23 7.16
N VAL A 227 8.74 20.42 7.21
CA VAL A 227 8.00 21.68 7.14
C VAL A 227 8.25 22.35 5.79
N LEU A 228 7.17 22.77 5.14
CA LEU A 228 7.23 23.68 4.00
C LEU A 228 6.87 25.09 4.50
N GLU A 229 7.79 26.04 4.34
CA GLU A 229 7.53 27.43 4.67
C GLU A 229 7.56 28.27 3.41
N ASN A 230 6.40 28.82 3.04
CA ASN A 230 6.21 29.58 1.79
C ASN A 230 6.68 28.84 0.52
N LYS A 231 6.61 27.51 0.55
CA LYS A 231 6.95 26.62 -0.58
C LYS A 231 5.71 25.85 -1.00
N ASP A 232 5.59 25.62 -2.30
CA ASP A 232 4.49 24.89 -2.91
C ASP A 232 4.88 23.49 -3.41
N LYS A 233 6.10 23.05 -3.10
CA LYS A 233 6.62 21.76 -3.57
C LYS A 233 7.51 21.05 -2.55
N PHE A 234 7.57 19.72 -2.67
CA PHE A 234 8.48 18.85 -1.95
C PHE A 234 8.82 17.60 -2.78
N ASP A 235 9.95 16.98 -2.46
CA ASP A 235 10.39 15.76 -3.11
C ASP A 235 9.89 14.52 -2.36
N LEU A 236 9.45 13.51 -3.11
CA LEU A 236 8.99 12.23 -2.62
C LEU A 236 9.70 11.10 -3.38
N THR A 237 10.38 10.23 -2.68
CA THR A 237 11.01 9.03 -3.24
C THR A 237 10.26 7.78 -2.81
N VAL A 238 9.91 6.93 -3.76
CA VAL A 238 9.28 5.63 -3.55
C VAL A 238 10.29 4.53 -3.91
N GLY A 239 10.70 3.76 -2.90
CA GLY A 239 11.65 2.65 -3.06
C GLY A 239 11.08 1.49 -3.87
N LYS A 240 11.91 0.46 -4.06
CA LYS A 240 11.53 -0.77 -4.76
C LYS A 240 10.32 -1.41 -4.10
N HIS A 241 9.33 -1.81 -4.91
CA HIS A 241 8.04 -2.35 -4.47
C HIS A 241 7.38 -1.54 -3.34
N GLY A 242 7.62 -0.21 -3.38
CA GLY A 242 7.18 0.69 -2.32
C GLY A 242 5.77 1.22 -2.55
N VAL A 243 5.12 1.54 -1.43
CA VAL A 243 3.90 2.34 -1.37
C VAL A 243 4.11 3.42 -0.32
N VAL A 244 3.93 4.68 -0.70
CA VAL A 244 4.12 5.83 0.19
C VAL A 244 2.85 6.66 0.24
N TYR A 245 2.34 6.83 1.44
CA TYR A 245 1.30 7.81 1.73
C TYR A 245 1.94 9.12 2.17
N PHE A 246 1.36 10.24 1.76
CA PHE A 246 1.71 11.55 2.30
C PHE A 246 0.46 12.38 2.63
N SER A 247 0.62 13.30 3.58
CA SER A 247 -0.35 14.34 3.91
C SER A 247 0.34 15.69 4.01
N VAL A 248 -0.33 16.74 3.54
CA VAL A 248 0.10 18.13 3.60
C VAL A 248 -0.97 18.95 4.29
N GLU A 249 -0.68 19.40 5.49
CA GLU A 249 -1.63 20.05 6.39
C GLU A 249 -1.12 21.44 6.77
N LYS A 250 -1.99 22.44 6.80
CA LYS A 250 -1.62 23.77 7.24
C LYS A 250 -1.24 23.73 8.73
N SER A 251 -0.03 24.19 9.06
CA SER A 251 0.44 24.25 10.42
C SER A 251 0.08 25.59 11.04
N SER A 252 -0.75 25.58 12.08
CA SER A 252 -0.97 26.75 12.91
C SER A 252 0.11 26.79 14.00
N LEU A 253 1.00 27.77 13.93
CA LEU A 253 1.89 28.08 15.04
C LEU A 253 1.10 28.82 16.14
N THR A 254 0.50 28.07 17.04
CA THR A 254 0.25 28.59 18.39
C THR A 254 1.48 28.22 19.20
N CYS A 255 2.41 29.14 19.30
CA CYS A 255 3.76 28.86 19.74
C CYS A 255 3.86 28.32 21.14
N ASP A 256 4.65 27.28 21.27
CA ASP A 256 5.54 27.16 22.43
C ASP A 256 6.77 28.06 22.18
N ASN A 257 6.67 29.32 22.66
CA ASN A 257 7.74 30.29 22.50
C ASN A 257 8.91 29.92 23.38
N GLY A 258 9.97 29.41 22.78
CA GLY A 258 11.24 29.16 23.46
C GLY A 258 11.74 27.72 23.44
N TYR A 259 10.92 26.76 22.96
CA TYR A 259 11.44 25.41 22.72
C TYR A 259 12.31 25.40 21.45
N ASP A 260 13.56 25.02 21.61
CA ASP A 260 14.54 24.90 20.54
C ASP A 260 15.08 23.46 20.52
N TYR A 261 14.55 22.65 19.59
CA TYR A 261 14.98 21.25 19.43
C TYR A 261 16.47 21.13 19.14
N GLU A 262 17.03 22.01 18.28
CA GLU A 262 18.45 21.95 17.90
C GLU A 262 19.35 22.21 19.10
N ARG A 263 18.95 23.12 19.96
CA ARG A 263 19.66 23.40 21.20
C ARG A 263 19.62 22.19 22.15
N VAL A 264 18.45 21.56 22.29
CA VAL A 264 18.28 20.36 23.11
C VAL A 264 19.10 19.20 22.54
N ALA A 265 19.04 18.97 21.22
CA ALA A 265 19.77 17.89 20.55
C ALA A 265 21.29 18.04 20.62
N LYS A 266 21.80 19.27 20.72
CA LYS A 266 23.25 19.57 20.88
C LYS A 266 23.75 19.49 22.34
N GLY A 267 22.83 19.29 23.30
CA GLY A 267 23.19 19.12 24.72
C GLY A 267 23.50 20.44 25.43
N PHE A 268 22.88 21.54 25.03
CA PHE A 268 23.05 22.91 25.55
C PHE A 268 24.39 23.56 25.23
#